data_3fcfd2627c65ceed4bf435a5bf3f56a3
#
_entry.id   3fcfd2627c65ceed4bf435a5bf3f56a3
#
_cell.length_a   1.000
_cell.length_b   1.000
_cell.length_c   1.000
_cell.angle_alpha   90.00
_cell.angle_beta   90.00
_cell.angle_gamma   90.00
#
_symmetry.space_group_name_H-M   'P 1'
#
loop_
_entity.id
_entity.type
_entity.pdbx_description
1 polymer ?
#
loop_
_entity_poly.entity_id
_entity_poly.type
_entity_poly.pdbx_seq_one_letter_code
_entity_poly.pdbx_strand_id
1 'polypeptide(L)'
;MSNILTKTFGAAVVAVAITGCASIANQSAMDTERRLSAAGFQMKLADTPEKMARLKTMTERKVVATTMDGETVFAYADPTTCKCVYVGSEKNYQAYQRLSIQQNIANELRATAEASEANETNWNAWGAWPRPMMY
;
A
#
# COMPACT_ATOMS: atom_id res chain seq x y z
N MET A 1 1.02 33.87 56.81
CA MET A 1 2.27 33.76 56.06
C MET A 1 2.48 32.28 55.79
N SER A 2 2.08 31.81 54.65
CA SER A 2 2.42 30.47 54.20
C SER A 2 2.25 30.43 52.70
N ASN A 3 3.38 30.36 52.02
CA ASN A 3 3.51 30.22 50.57
C ASN A 3 3.12 28.81 50.16
N ILE A 4 2.03 28.69 49.45
CA ILE A 4 1.70 27.45 48.77
C ILE A 4 2.06 27.67 47.29
N LEU A 5 3.24 27.20 46.95
CA LEU A 5 3.70 27.12 45.59
C LEU A 5 3.12 25.85 44.97
N THR A 6 1.97 25.95 44.35
CA THR A 6 1.38 24.86 43.58
C THR A 6 2.09 24.80 42.23
N LYS A 7 2.98 23.85 42.09
CA LYS A 7 3.56 23.44 40.81
C LYS A 7 2.52 22.69 39.99
N THR A 8 1.86 23.39 39.08
CA THR A 8 1.12 22.75 38.00
C THR A 8 2.13 22.31 36.93
N PHE A 9 2.57 21.05 37.03
CA PHE A 9 3.33 20.41 35.94
C PHE A 9 2.29 19.93 34.91
N GLY A 10 2.29 20.62 33.77
CA GLY A 10 1.36 20.40 32.69
C GLY A 10 1.52 19.04 32.05
N ALA A 11 0.40 18.39 31.90
CA ALA A 11 0.26 17.27 30.98
C ALA A 11 0.20 17.80 29.54
N ALA A 12 1.31 17.89 28.88
CA ALA A 12 1.41 18.15 27.46
C ALA A 12 2.24 17.01 26.84
N VAL A 13 1.62 15.84 26.67
CA VAL A 13 2.23 14.78 25.83
C VAL A 13 1.12 13.96 25.21
N VAL A 14 1.30 13.72 23.90
CA VAL A 14 0.70 12.66 23.08
C VAL A 14 -0.49 13.07 22.22
N ALA A 15 -0.16 13.68 21.11
CA ALA A 15 -1.04 13.71 19.93
C ALA A 15 -0.22 13.65 18.63
N VAL A 16 0.75 12.73 18.51
CA VAL A 16 1.63 12.67 17.32
C VAL A 16 1.64 11.29 16.63
N ALA A 17 0.79 10.36 17.00
CA ALA A 17 0.92 8.99 16.50
C ALA A 17 -0.11 8.53 15.43
N ILE A 18 -0.99 9.39 14.91
CA ILE A 18 -2.09 8.93 14.04
C ILE A 18 -1.92 9.31 12.56
N THR A 19 -1.01 10.20 12.22
CA THR A 19 -0.84 10.67 10.83
C THR A 19 -0.07 9.71 9.92
N GLY A 20 0.73 8.81 10.46
CA GLY A 20 1.57 7.90 9.67
C GLY A 20 0.79 6.82 8.90
N CYS A 21 -0.24 6.24 9.51
CA CYS A 21 -0.98 5.13 8.88
C CYS A 21 -1.83 5.57 7.68
N ALA A 22 -2.42 6.76 7.74
CA ALA A 22 -3.24 7.28 6.64
C ALA A 22 -2.39 7.59 5.39
N SER A 23 -1.19 8.12 5.55
CA SER A 23 -0.28 8.41 4.44
C SER A 23 0.21 7.14 3.74
N ILE A 24 0.52 6.08 4.48
CA ILE A 24 0.92 4.78 3.93
C ILE A 24 -0.24 4.14 3.15
N ALA A 25 -1.45 4.16 3.69
CA ALA A 25 -2.63 3.62 3.03
C ALA A 25 -2.95 4.36 1.72
N ASN A 26 -2.79 5.68 1.69
CA ASN A 26 -2.99 6.48 0.48
C ASN A 26 -1.90 6.22 -0.56
N GLN A 27 -0.64 6.09 -0.15
CA GLN A 27 0.45 5.74 -1.05
C GLN A 27 0.21 4.35 -1.69
N SER A 28 -0.20 3.38 -0.91
CA SER A 28 -0.54 2.04 -1.39
C SER A 28 -1.72 2.05 -2.38
N ALA A 29 -2.74 2.90 -2.15
CA ALA A 29 -3.85 3.08 -3.07
C ALA A 29 -3.37 3.66 -4.41
N MET A 30 -2.57 4.71 -4.39
CA MET A 30 -2.00 5.34 -5.59
C MET A 30 -1.13 4.37 -6.41
N ASP A 31 -0.34 3.52 -5.75
CA ASP A 31 0.48 2.51 -6.41
C ASP A 31 -0.39 1.42 -7.06
N THR A 32 -1.49 1.06 -6.42
CA THR A 32 -2.48 0.14 -7.00
C THR A 32 -3.17 0.74 -8.21
N GLU A 33 -3.60 1.99 -8.13
CA GLU A 33 -4.24 2.72 -9.23
C GLU A 33 -3.32 2.85 -10.46
N ARG A 34 -2.04 3.14 -10.24
CA ARG A 34 -1.05 3.15 -11.33
C ARG A 34 -0.94 1.79 -12.02
N ARG A 35 -0.92 0.70 -11.26
CA ARG A 35 -0.87 -0.66 -11.82
C ARG A 35 -2.14 -1.03 -12.56
N LEU A 36 -3.31 -0.63 -12.05
CA LEU A 36 -4.59 -0.83 -12.73
C LEU A 36 -4.62 -0.09 -14.06
N SER A 37 -4.19 1.17 -14.08
CA SER A 37 -4.06 1.96 -15.31
C SER A 37 -3.10 1.31 -16.30
N ALA A 38 -1.93 0.88 -15.84
CA ALA A 38 -0.94 0.18 -16.68
C ALA A 38 -1.44 -1.17 -17.22
N ALA A 39 -2.34 -1.83 -16.47
CA ALA A 39 -2.99 -3.08 -16.89
C ALA A 39 -4.14 -2.85 -17.88
N GLY A 40 -4.51 -1.60 -18.16
CA GLY A 40 -5.57 -1.25 -19.11
C GLY A 40 -6.96 -1.13 -18.49
N PHE A 41 -7.09 -1.04 -17.17
CA PHE A 41 -8.35 -0.69 -16.52
C PHE A 41 -8.77 0.72 -16.90
N GLN A 42 -10.06 0.93 -17.09
CA GLN A 42 -10.63 2.23 -17.36
C GLN A 42 -11.10 2.89 -16.07
N MET A 43 -10.70 4.14 -15.85
CA MET A 43 -11.11 4.94 -14.70
C MET A 43 -12.36 5.77 -15.02
N LYS A 44 -13.27 5.82 -14.06
CA LYS A 44 -14.42 6.72 -14.04
C LYS A 44 -14.47 7.47 -12.73
N LEU A 45 -14.59 8.80 -12.80
CA LEU A 45 -14.74 9.65 -11.63
C LEU A 45 -16.17 9.61 -11.10
N ALA A 46 -16.32 9.66 -9.79
CA ALA A 46 -17.59 9.87 -9.12
C ALA A 46 -17.86 11.37 -8.98
N ASP A 47 -18.13 12.03 -10.10
CA ASP A 47 -18.30 13.47 -10.27
C ASP A 47 -19.71 13.99 -9.93
N THR A 48 -20.64 13.09 -9.59
CA THR A 48 -21.97 13.44 -9.11
C THR A 48 -22.27 12.83 -7.74
N PRO A 49 -23.21 13.43 -6.96
CA PRO A 49 -23.62 12.87 -5.67
C PRO A 49 -24.11 11.41 -5.76
N GLU A 50 -24.84 11.06 -6.83
CA GLU A 50 -25.37 9.72 -7.05
C GLU A 50 -24.24 8.72 -7.31
N LYS A 51 -23.27 9.08 -8.15
CA LYS A 51 -22.08 8.23 -8.39
C LYS A 51 -21.26 8.05 -7.13
N MET A 52 -21.08 9.13 -6.35
CA MET A 52 -20.37 9.06 -5.07
C MET A 52 -21.11 8.16 -4.06
N ALA A 53 -22.42 8.25 -3.99
CA ALA A 53 -23.22 7.38 -3.13
C ALA A 53 -23.05 5.90 -3.51
N ARG A 54 -23.06 5.58 -4.81
CA ARG A 54 -22.79 4.22 -5.31
C ARG A 54 -21.36 3.78 -5.04
N LEU A 55 -20.38 4.64 -5.27
CA LEU A 55 -18.96 4.33 -5.03
C LEU A 55 -18.71 3.92 -3.57
N LYS A 56 -19.34 4.59 -2.62
CA LYS A 56 -19.25 4.28 -1.17
C LYS A 56 -19.89 2.94 -0.78
N THR A 57 -20.75 2.37 -1.61
CA THR A 57 -21.33 1.03 -1.35
C THR A 57 -20.46 -0.11 -1.89
N MET A 58 -19.45 0.20 -2.70
CA MET A 58 -18.55 -0.79 -3.26
C MET A 58 -17.46 -1.19 -2.24
N THR A 59 -16.86 -2.35 -2.45
CA THR A 59 -15.70 -2.77 -1.63
C THR A 59 -14.53 -1.84 -1.90
N GLU A 60 -14.13 -1.12 -0.85
CA GLU A 60 -13.08 -0.12 -0.95
C GLU A 60 -11.70 -0.75 -1.09
N ARG A 61 -10.91 -0.23 -2.03
CA ARG A 61 -9.48 -0.52 -2.22
C ARG A 61 -9.12 -1.99 -2.42
N LYS A 62 -10.05 -2.74 -3.02
CA LYS A 62 -9.83 -4.14 -3.44
C LYS A 62 -10.35 -4.34 -4.85
N VAL A 63 -9.61 -5.13 -5.62
CA VAL A 63 -10.10 -5.58 -6.91
C VAL A 63 -11.04 -6.75 -6.69
N VAL A 64 -12.29 -6.59 -7.08
CA VAL A 64 -13.35 -7.60 -6.93
C VAL A 64 -13.99 -7.92 -8.28
N ALA A 65 -14.33 -9.19 -8.50
CA ALA A 65 -15.13 -9.58 -9.64
C ALA A 65 -16.59 -9.15 -9.44
N THR A 66 -17.18 -8.60 -10.48
CA THR A 66 -18.59 -8.19 -10.51
C THR A 66 -19.17 -8.46 -11.90
N THR A 67 -20.48 -8.29 -12.06
CA THR A 67 -21.14 -8.46 -13.36
C THR A 67 -21.61 -7.10 -13.88
N MET A 68 -21.29 -6.82 -15.13
CA MET A 68 -21.75 -5.64 -15.85
C MET A 68 -22.26 -6.09 -17.22
N ASP A 69 -23.53 -5.82 -17.52
CA ASP A 69 -24.20 -6.20 -18.79
C ASP A 69 -24.11 -7.70 -19.12
N GLY A 70 -24.10 -8.56 -18.08
CA GLY A 70 -24.02 -10.02 -18.22
C GLY A 70 -22.61 -10.58 -18.36
N GLU A 71 -21.59 -9.72 -18.40
CA GLU A 71 -20.19 -10.12 -18.47
C GLU A 71 -19.48 -9.95 -17.11
N THR A 72 -18.52 -10.83 -16.82
CA THR A 72 -17.68 -10.68 -15.64
C THR A 72 -16.64 -9.60 -15.89
N VAL A 73 -16.62 -8.60 -15.02
CA VAL A 73 -15.63 -7.54 -15.00
C VAL A 73 -15.00 -7.45 -13.62
N PHE A 74 -13.86 -6.78 -13.54
CA PHE A 74 -13.15 -6.54 -12.30
C PHE A 74 -13.19 -5.06 -11.96
N ALA A 75 -13.61 -4.75 -10.75
CA ALA A 75 -13.78 -3.38 -10.29
C ALA A 75 -12.92 -3.10 -9.05
N TYR A 76 -12.35 -1.91 -9.00
CA TYR A 76 -11.64 -1.35 -7.84
C TYR A 76 -12.21 0.02 -7.55
N ALA A 77 -12.64 0.25 -6.31
CA ALA A 77 -13.25 1.51 -5.89
C ALA A 77 -12.37 2.21 -4.84
N ASP A 78 -12.11 3.49 -5.03
CA ASP A 78 -11.49 4.34 -4.00
C ASP A 78 -12.33 5.62 -3.82
N PRO A 79 -13.21 5.65 -2.81
CA PRO A 79 -14.01 6.82 -2.50
C PRO A 79 -13.24 7.92 -1.76
N THR A 80 -12.03 7.65 -1.32
CA THR A 80 -11.24 8.52 -0.46
C THR A 80 -10.20 9.33 -1.21
N THR A 81 -9.34 8.65 -1.96
CA THR A 81 -8.18 9.29 -2.63
C THR A 81 -8.57 9.86 -3.98
N CYS A 82 -8.91 9.00 -4.96
CA CYS A 82 -9.25 9.47 -6.30
C CYS A 82 -10.75 9.78 -6.48
N LYS A 83 -11.61 9.30 -5.59
CA LYS A 83 -13.07 9.35 -5.75
C LYS A 83 -13.49 8.76 -7.09
N CYS A 84 -12.96 7.59 -7.38
CA CYS A 84 -13.05 6.95 -8.68
C CYS A 84 -13.29 5.45 -8.57
N VAL A 85 -13.70 4.86 -9.68
CA VAL A 85 -13.77 3.41 -9.89
C VAL A 85 -12.94 3.05 -11.13
N TYR A 86 -12.16 1.99 -11.01
CA TYR A 86 -11.50 1.34 -12.14
C TYR A 86 -12.24 0.08 -12.51
N VAL A 87 -12.49 -0.12 -13.80
CA VAL A 87 -13.15 -1.32 -14.32
C VAL A 87 -12.30 -1.91 -15.44
N GLY A 88 -12.11 -3.20 -15.39
CA GLY A 88 -11.32 -3.95 -16.37
C GLY A 88 -11.91 -5.32 -16.68
N SER A 89 -11.57 -5.84 -17.86
CA SER A 89 -11.90 -7.19 -18.28
C SER A 89 -11.01 -8.22 -17.56
N GLU A 90 -11.31 -9.51 -17.75
CA GLU A 90 -10.44 -10.61 -17.33
C GLU A 90 -8.99 -10.44 -17.82
N LYS A 91 -8.81 -10.04 -19.08
CA LYS A 91 -7.49 -9.77 -19.67
C LYS A 91 -6.74 -8.67 -18.92
N ASN A 92 -7.44 -7.60 -18.56
CA ASN A 92 -6.84 -6.51 -17.78
C ASN A 92 -6.48 -6.98 -16.36
N TYR A 93 -7.32 -7.80 -15.76
CA TYR A 93 -7.06 -8.37 -14.43
C TYR A 93 -5.82 -9.27 -14.43
N GLN A 94 -5.66 -10.12 -15.42
CA GLN A 94 -4.46 -10.94 -15.58
C GLN A 94 -3.20 -10.08 -15.77
N ALA A 95 -3.28 -9.01 -16.55
CA ALA A 95 -2.19 -8.05 -16.69
C ALA A 95 -1.84 -7.38 -15.36
N TYR A 96 -2.83 -6.96 -14.59
CA TYR A 96 -2.67 -6.40 -13.26
C TYR A 96 -1.99 -7.39 -12.30
N GLN A 97 -2.40 -8.64 -12.31
CA GLN A 97 -1.77 -9.68 -11.48
C GLN A 97 -0.28 -9.86 -11.82
N ARG A 98 0.07 -9.90 -13.11
CA ARG A 98 1.49 -9.98 -13.52
C ARG A 98 2.32 -8.80 -13.04
N LEU A 99 1.80 -7.58 -13.18
CA LEU A 99 2.47 -6.36 -12.70
C LEU A 99 2.64 -6.38 -11.17
N SER A 100 1.64 -6.87 -10.44
CA SER A 100 1.68 -6.97 -8.98
C SER A 100 2.73 -7.98 -8.50
N ILE A 101 2.84 -9.13 -9.17
CA ILE A 101 3.88 -10.13 -8.87
C ILE A 101 5.27 -9.55 -9.14
N GLN A 102 5.47 -8.89 -10.29
CA GLN A 102 6.75 -8.28 -10.62
C GLN A 102 7.17 -7.22 -9.59
N GLN A 103 6.22 -6.41 -9.12
CA GLN A 103 6.48 -5.41 -8.09
C GLN A 103 6.86 -6.06 -6.75
N ASN A 104 6.18 -7.13 -6.36
CA ASN A 104 6.49 -7.85 -5.12
C ASN A 104 7.88 -8.46 -5.18
N ILE A 105 8.26 -9.08 -6.30
CA ILE A 105 9.61 -9.62 -6.51
C ILE A 105 10.66 -8.51 -6.42
N ALA A 106 10.43 -7.36 -7.06
CA ALA A 106 11.35 -6.23 -7.02
C ALA A 106 11.50 -5.67 -5.59
N ASN A 107 10.41 -5.59 -4.84
CA ASN A 107 10.44 -5.14 -3.44
C ASN A 107 11.19 -6.13 -2.53
N GLU A 108 10.99 -7.43 -2.74
CA GLU A 108 11.69 -8.48 -1.99
C GLU A 108 13.20 -8.47 -2.28
N LEU A 109 13.59 -8.31 -3.54
CA LEU A 109 15.00 -8.19 -3.92
C LEU A 109 15.66 -6.96 -3.31
N ARG A 110 14.96 -5.81 -3.26
CA ARG A 110 15.47 -4.60 -2.58
C ARG A 110 15.63 -4.83 -1.08
N ALA A 111 14.63 -5.38 -0.42
CA ALA A 111 14.69 -5.67 1.02
C ALA A 111 15.83 -6.63 1.35
N THR A 112 16.08 -7.65 0.50
CA THR A 112 17.19 -8.58 0.65
C THR A 112 18.54 -7.88 0.46
N ALA A 113 18.66 -6.98 -0.53
CA ALA A 113 19.88 -6.22 -0.76
C ALA A 113 20.19 -5.29 0.41
N GLU A 114 19.19 -4.54 0.89
CA GLU A 114 19.33 -3.65 2.07
C GLU A 114 19.70 -4.44 3.33
N ALA A 115 19.10 -5.60 3.57
CA ALA A 115 19.43 -6.48 4.67
C ALA A 115 20.86 -7.04 4.54
N SER A 116 21.32 -7.31 3.33
CA SER A 116 22.68 -7.76 3.06
C SER A 116 23.71 -6.67 3.36
N GLU A 117 23.44 -5.43 2.94
CA GLU A 117 24.30 -4.27 3.24
C GLU A 117 24.34 -3.98 4.74
N ALA A 118 23.20 -4.00 5.43
CA ALA A 118 23.12 -3.81 6.86
C ALA A 118 23.80 -4.93 7.65
N ASN A 119 23.94 -6.11 7.06
CA ASN A 119 24.56 -7.30 7.64
C ASN A 119 26.01 -7.52 7.15
N GLU A 120 26.67 -6.52 6.60
CA GLU A 120 28.11 -6.59 6.34
C GLU A 120 28.86 -6.68 7.67
N THR A 121 28.77 -7.87 8.23
CA THR A 121 29.49 -8.24 9.43
C THR A 121 30.97 -8.34 9.08
N ASN A 122 31.83 -7.77 9.92
CA ASN A 122 33.26 -7.98 9.79
C ASN A 122 33.61 -9.45 10.09
N TRP A 123 33.49 -10.27 9.04
CA TRP A 123 33.77 -11.71 9.14
C TRP A 123 35.16 -12.04 9.60
N ASN A 124 36.11 -11.09 9.46
CA ASN A 124 37.49 -11.25 9.96
C ASN A 124 37.55 -11.34 11.50
N ALA A 125 36.55 -10.78 12.19
CA ALA A 125 36.47 -10.88 13.66
C ALA A 125 36.14 -12.29 14.16
N TRP A 126 35.59 -13.15 13.28
CA TRP A 126 35.15 -14.51 13.59
C TRP A 126 36.22 -15.58 13.27
N GLY A 127 37.38 -15.18 12.71
CA GLY A 127 38.43 -16.10 12.28
C GLY A 127 38.19 -16.76 10.92
N ALA A 128 39.02 -17.76 10.61
CA ALA A 128 38.93 -18.46 9.33
C ALA A 128 37.70 -19.40 9.27
N TRP A 129 36.86 -19.20 8.28
CA TRP A 129 35.72 -20.09 8.02
C TRP A 129 36.13 -21.24 7.09
N PRO A 130 35.70 -22.49 7.39
CA PRO A 130 35.86 -23.57 6.42
C PRO A 130 35.12 -23.24 5.15
N ARG A 131 35.79 -23.32 4.01
CA ARG A 131 35.15 -23.10 2.71
C ARG A 131 34.09 -24.18 2.50
N PRO A 132 32.84 -23.81 2.17
CA PRO A 132 31.85 -24.80 1.78
C PRO A 132 32.37 -25.55 0.56
N MET A 133 32.41 -26.87 0.65
CA MET A 133 32.77 -27.69 -0.51
C MET A 133 31.68 -27.53 -1.55
N MET A 134 32.00 -26.89 -2.66
CA MET A 134 31.15 -26.89 -3.84
C MET A 134 31.29 -28.26 -4.50
N TYR A 135 30.21 -29.03 -4.44
CA TYR A 135 30.03 -30.22 -5.25
C TYR A 135 29.38 -29.86 -6.57
#